data_9091a12ff106d68eebcd8ff1df68daf2
#
_entry.id   9091a12ff106d68eebcd8ff1df68daf2
#
_cell.length_a   1.000
_cell.length_b   1.000
_cell.length_c   1.000
_cell.angle_alpha   90.00
_cell.angle_beta   90.00
_cell.angle_gamma   90.00
#
_symmetry.space_group_name_H-M   'P 1'
#
loop_
_entity.id
_entity.type
_entity.pdbx_description
1 polymer ?
#
loop_
_entity_poly.entity_id
_entity_poly.type
_entity_poly.pdbx_seq_one_letter_code
_entity_poly.pdbx_strand_id
1 'polypeptide(L)'
;MEPTAVFNPPGFCFYNLGGTRLLVEIGGPASLIYLEVSDVRETVADLRSRGFTISSEPHIVFPDPNGVFDTPGNEWLAFVEDSEGNQIGLMSREVI
;
A
#
# COMPACT_ATOMS: atom_id res chain seq x y z
N MET A 1 -4.53 -5.82 -21.19
CA MET A 1 -5.01 -5.75 -19.79
C MET A 1 -5.50 -4.35 -19.49
N GLU A 2 -6.71 -4.22 -19.01
CA GLU A 2 -7.27 -2.92 -18.66
C GLU A 2 -6.86 -2.51 -17.27
N PRO A 3 -6.48 -1.26 -17.04
CA PRO A 3 -6.16 -0.81 -15.68
C PRO A 3 -7.42 -0.73 -14.81
N THR A 4 -7.26 -1.04 -13.52
CA THR A 4 -8.33 -0.91 -12.54
C THR A 4 -8.62 0.57 -12.25
N ALA A 5 -7.58 1.38 -12.17
CA ALA A 5 -7.71 2.82 -11.92
C ALA A 5 -6.49 3.54 -12.47
N VAL A 6 -6.71 4.76 -12.95
CA VAL A 6 -5.65 5.64 -13.46
C VAL A 6 -5.80 7.00 -12.82
N PHE A 7 -4.71 7.51 -12.26
CA PHE A 7 -4.66 8.84 -11.65
C PHE A 7 -3.56 9.66 -12.31
N ASN A 8 -3.93 10.68 -13.06
CA ASN A 8 -2.97 11.55 -13.75
C ASN A 8 -3.45 13.00 -13.70
N PRO A 9 -2.84 13.92 -12.94
CA PRO A 9 -1.73 13.66 -12.04
C PRO A 9 -2.15 12.86 -10.81
N PRO A 10 -1.20 12.21 -10.08
CA PRO A 10 0.26 12.32 -10.19
C PRO A 10 0.94 11.34 -11.15
N GLY A 11 0.21 10.47 -11.83
CA GLY A 11 0.79 9.49 -12.72
C GLY A 11 0.87 8.11 -12.08
N PHE A 12 -0.28 7.62 -11.62
CA PHE A 12 -0.46 6.27 -11.06
C PHE A 12 -1.35 5.47 -11.97
N CYS A 13 -1.02 4.21 -12.16
CA CYS A 13 -1.86 3.28 -12.88
C CYS A 13 -1.90 1.96 -12.12
N PHE A 14 -3.10 1.50 -11.81
CA PHE A 14 -3.30 0.28 -11.03
C PHE A 14 -3.89 -0.82 -11.89
N TYR A 15 -3.37 -2.03 -11.72
CA TYR A 15 -3.88 -3.24 -12.37
C TYR A 15 -4.22 -4.27 -11.30
N ASN A 16 -5.25 -5.05 -11.54
CA ASN A 16 -5.59 -6.18 -10.68
C ASN A 16 -5.14 -7.47 -11.36
N LEU A 17 -4.26 -8.21 -10.70
CA LEU A 17 -3.69 -9.46 -11.19
C LEU A 17 -4.19 -10.62 -10.32
N GLY A 18 -5.48 -10.92 -10.40
CA GLY A 18 -6.05 -12.05 -9.67
C GLY A 18 -5.89 -11.95 -8.16
N GLY A 19 -6.24 -10.81 -7.59
CA GLY A 19 -6.12 -10.57 -6.15
C GLY A 19 -4.83 -9.88 -5.75
N THR A 20 -3.89 -9.72 -6.69
CA THR A 20 -2.68 -8.91 -6.46
C THR A 20 -2.82 -7.62 -7.22
N ARG A 21 -2.56 -6.50 -6.55
CA ARG A 21 -2.61 -5.18 -7.18
C ARG A 21 -1.22 -4.78 -7.65
N LEU A 22 -1.10 -4.40 -8.92
CA LEU A 22 0.12 -3.87 -9.48
C LEU A 22 -0.02 -2.35 -9.63
N LEU A 23 0.94 -1.61 -9.07
CA LEU A 23 1.02 -0.17 -9.24
C LEU A 23 2.19 0.15 -10.17
N VAL A 24 1.91 0.94 -11.20
CA VAL A 24 2.92 1.55 -12.05
C VAL A 24 2.86 3.05 -11.80
N GLU A 25 3.98 3.65 -11.40
CA GLU A 25 3.98 5.08 -11.08
C GLU A 25 5.18 5.79 -11.69
N ILE A 26 4.98 7.07 -11.97
CA ILE A 26 6.03 7.95 -12.49
C ILE A 26 6.82 8.50 -11.30
N GLY A 27 8.15 8.38 -11.37
CA GLY A 27 9.04 8.94 -10.36
C GLY A 27 9.23 8.09 -9.10
N GLY A 28 8.62 6.92 -9.05
CA GLY A 28 8.82 5.99 -7.95
C GLY A 28 10.13 5.22 -8.04
N PRO A 29 10.46 4.41 -7.03
CA PRO A 29 11.63 3.53 -7.09
C PRO A 29 11.48 2.52 -8.21
N ALA A 30 12.61 2.00 -8.70
CA ALA A 30 12.62 1.04 -9.81
C ALA A 30 11.87 -0.26 -9.46
N SER A 31 11.86 -0.62 -8.19
CA SER A 31 11.16 -1.81 -7.71
C SER A 31 10.74 -1.60 -6.26
N LEU A 32 9.46 -1.85 -5.97
CA LEU A 32 8.91 -1.74 -4.62
C LEU A 32 7.76 -2.73 -4.50
N ILE A 33 7.79 -3.53 -3.43
CA ILE A 33 6.76 -4.51 -3.15
C ILE A 33 5.82 -3.98 -2.09
N TYR A 34 4.52 -4.09 -2.34
CA TYR A 34 3.47 -3.78 -1.38
C TYR A 34 2.78 -5.08 -0.98
N LEU A 35 2.72 -5.35 0.31
CA LEU A 35 2.04 -6.51 0.85
C LEU A 35 0.73 -6.07 1.49
N GLU A 36 -0.36 -6.72 1.11
CA GLU A 36 -1.64 -6.46 1.76
C GLU A 36 -1.72 -7.25 3.05
N VAL A 37 -2.08 -6.56 4.12
CA VAL A 37 -2.29 -7.15 5.45
C VAL A 37 -3.69 -6.78 5.93
N SER A 38 -4.18 -7.46 6.94
CA SER A 38 -5.54 -7.21 7.44
C SER A 38 -5.66 -5.85 8.14
N ASP A 39 -4.62 -5.42 8.84
CA ASP A 39 -4.58 -4.12 9.51
C ASP A 39 -3.13 -3.65 9.61
N VAL A 40 -2.79 -2.61 8.87
CA VAL A 40 -1.43 -2.06 8.83
C VAL A 40 -0.99 -1.59 10.22
N ARG A 41 -1.89 -1.01 11.01
CA ARG A 41 -1.54 -0.49 12.34
C ARG A 41 -1.13 -1.62 13.27
N GLU A 42 -1.86 -2.73 13.26
CA GLU A 42 -1.53 -3.90 14.08
C GLU A 42 -0.24 -4.57 13.60
N THR A 43 -0.08 -4.71 12.29
CA THR A 43 1.11 -5.34 11.71
C THR A 43 2.35 -4.54 12.03
N VAL A 44 2.30 -3.21 11.91
CA VAL A 44 3.43 -2.34 12.24
C VAL A 44 3.78 -2.43 13.72
N ALA A 45 2.78 -2.46 14.60
CA ALA A 45 3.02 -2.61 16.04
C ALA A 45 3.74 -3.93 16.34
N ASP A 46 3.32 -5.02 15.71
CA ASP A 46 3.95 -6.33 15.88
C ASP A 46 5.40 -6.31 15.36
N LEU A 47 5.62 -5.78 14.16
CA LEU A 47 6.95 -5.71 13.57
C LEU A 47 7.88 -4.83 14.40
N ARG A 48 7.38 -3.70 14.91
CA ARG A 48 8.16 -2.83 15.78
C ARG A 48 8.60 -3.58 17.05
N SER A 49 7.70 -4.37 17.64
CA SER A 49 8.02 -5.16 18.83
C SER A 49 9.08 -6.23 18.55
N ARG A 50 9.25 -6.64 17.30
CA ARG A 50 10.25 -7.61 16.86
C ARG A 50 11.55 -6.96 16.40
N GLY A 51 11.68 -5.64 16.51
CA GLY A 51 12.90 -4.91 16.18
C GLY A 51 13.04 -4.47 14.73
N PHE A 52 11.97 -4.55 13.94
CA PHE A 52 12.01 -4.05 12.56
C PHE A 52 12.03 -2.52 12.55
N THR A 53 12.71 -1.96 11.55
CA THR A 53 12.72 -0.52 11.34
C THR A 53 11.47 -0.10 10.60
N ILE A 54 10.75 0.88 11.15
CA ILE A 54 9.56 1.46 10.53
C ILE A 54 9.97 2.77 9.87
N SER A 55 10.04 2.79 8.54
CA SER A 55 10.47 3.97 7.81
C SER A 55 9.35 4.96 7.56
N SER A 56 8.10 4.52 7.58
CA SER A 56 6.94 5.39 7.48
C SER A 56 5.80 4.82 8.31
N GLU A 57 5.29 5.59 9.26
CA GLU A 57 4.21 5.17 10.15
C GLU A 57 2.91 4.98 9.37
N PRO A 58 1.98 4.14 9.89
CA PRO A 58 0.68 3.95 9.24
C PRO A 58 -0.07 5.26 9.05
N HIS A 59 -0.58 5.47 7.86
CA HIS A 59 -1.37 6.66 7.52
C HIS A 59 -2.33 6.34 6.39
N ILE A 60 -3.39 7.13 6.28
CA ILE A 60 -4.33 7.01 5.17
C ILE A 60 -3.67 7.66 3.95
N VAL A 61 -3.39 6.84 2.93
CA VAL A 61 -2.77 7.30 1.70
C VAL A 61 -3.83 7.68 0.66
N PHE A 62 -4.99 7.06 0.73
CA PHE A 62 -6.06 7.32 -0.21
C PHE A 62 -7.43 7.08 0.45
N PRO A 63 -8.18 8.15 0.76
CA PRO A 63 -9.58 8.01 1.13
C PRO A 63 -10.38 7.64 -0.13
N ASP A 64 -11.19 6.60 -0.02
CA ASP A 64 -11.92 6.05 -1.16
C ASP A 64 -13.41 5.95 -0.86
N PRO A 65 -14.11 7.08 -0.76
CA PRO A 65 -15.53 7.08 -0.41
C PRO A 65 -16.42 6.47 -1.49
N ASN A 66 -15.92 6.32 -2.71
CA ASN A 66 -16.69 5.79 -3.85
C ASN A 66 -16.36 4.33 -4.16
N GLY A 67 -15.42 3.73 -3.43
CA GLY A 67 -15.08 2.33 -3.63
C GLY A 67 -14.41 2.03 -4.97
N VAL A 68 -13.44 2.86 -5.39
CA VAL A 68 -12.73 2.67 -6.67
C VAL A 68 -12.04 1.31 -6.71
N PHE A 69 -11.47 0.87 -5.59
CA PHE A 69 -10.73 -0.38 -5.52
C PHE A 69 -11.57 -1.55 -5.00
N ASP A 70 -12.61 -1.27 -4.25
CA ASP A 70 -13.48 -2.29 -3.68
C ASP A 70 -14.73 -1.60 -3.12
N THR A 71 -15.07 -1.84 -1.87
CA THR A 71 -16.13 -1.11 -1.17
C THR A 71 -15.61 0.23 -0.68
N PRO A 72 -16.50 1.20 -0.40
CA PRO A 72 -16.06 2.47 0.18
C PRO A 72 -15.22 2.28 1.43
N GLY A 73 -14.10 3.01 1.53
CA GLY A 73 -13.20 2.85 2.65
C GLY A 73 -12.00 3.77 2.57
N ASN A 74 -11.02 3.51 3.41
CA ASN A 74 -9.74 4.21 3.41
C ASN A 74 -8.62 3.22 3.13
N GLU A 75 -7.69 3.61 2.26
CA GLU A 75 -6.48 2.83 2.02
C GLU A 75 -5.40 3.31 2.98
N TRP A 76 -4.91 2.40 3.81
CA TRP A 76 -3.82 2.66 4.75
C TRP A 76 -2.51 2.13 4.20
N LEU A 77 -1.43 2.81 4.52
CA LEU A 77 -0.10 2.46 4.05
C LEU A 77 0.92 2.72 5.14
N ALA A 78 1.94 1.87 5.19
CA ALA A 78 3.13 2.08 5.99
C ALA A 78 4.32 1.50 5.24
N PHE A 79 5.52 1.89 5.61
CA PHE A 79 6.74 1.31 5.05
C PHE A 79 7.62 0.79 6.17
N VAL A 80 8.17 -0.40 5.95
CA VAL A 80 9.12 -1.04 6.85
C VAL A 80 10.36 -1.44 6.05
N GLU A 81 11.48 -1.64 6.74
CA GLU A 81 12.69 -2.14 6.11
C GLU A 81 12.90 -3.59 6.50
N ASP A 82 13.30 -4.42 5.52
CA ASP A 82 13.68 -5.79 5.79
C ASP A 82 15.10 -5.86 6.35
N SER A 83 15.61 -7.08 6.59
CA SER A 83 16.93 -7.28 7.17
C SER A 83 18.08 -6.78 6.28
N GLU A 84 17.82 -6.60 4.99
CA GLU A 84 18.79 -6.12 4.02
C GLU A 84 18.66 -4.62 3.76
N GLY A 85 17.75 -3.94 4.47
CA GLY A 85 17.50 -2.52 4.26
C GLY A 85 16.57 -2.20 3.11
N ASN A 86 15.93 -3.21 2.51
CA ASN A 86 14.96 -2.97 1.44
C ASN A 86 13.65 -2.45 2.03
N GLN A 87 13.08 -1.47 1.36
CA GLN A 87 11.82 -0.89 1.78
C GLN A 87 10.65 -1.73 1.26
N ILE A 88 9.72 -2.06 2.15
CA ILE A 88 8.53 -2.83 1.81
C ILE A 88 7.31 -2.03 2.24
N GLY A 89 6.35 -1.88 1.33
CA GLY A 89 5.08 -1.24 1.63
C GLY A 89 4.11 -2.24 2.23
N LEU A 90 3.43 -1.84 3.29
CA LEU A 90 2.34 -2.61 3.90
C LEU A 90 1.06 -1.82 3.72
N MET A 91 0.02 -2.47 3.25
CA MET A 91 -1.24 -1.78 3.03
C MET A 91 -2.41 -2.59 3.54
N SER A 92 -3.41 -1.87 3.99
CA SER A 92 -4.68 -2.45 4.40
C SER A 92 -5.80 -1.49 4.05
N ARG A 93 -7.03 -2.02 4.04
CA ARG A 93 -8.20 -1.23 3.73
C ARG A 93 -9.12 -1.22 4.94
N GLU A 94 -9.53 -0.02 5.33
CA GLU A 94 -10.52 0.17 6.39
C GLU A 94 -11.86 0.47 5.72
N VAL A 95 -12.82 -0.43 5.89
CA VAL A 95 -14.16 -0.25 5.31
C VAL A 95 -14.95 0.74 6.16
N ILE A 96 -15.57 1.69 5.49
CA ILE A 96 -16.41 2.70 6.14
C ILE A 96 -17.83 2.17 6.30
#